data_f3ecca0bed2aded280da02eed993dba2
#
_entry.id   f3ecca0bed2aded280da02eed993dba2
#
_cell.length_a   1.000
_cell.length_b   1.000
_cell.length_c   1.000
_cell.angle_alpha   90.00
_cell.angle_beta   90.00
_cell.angle_gamma   90.00
#
_symmetry.space_group_name_H-M   'P 1'
#
loop_
_entity.id
_entity.type
_entity.pdbx_description
1 polymer ?
#
loop_
_entity_poly.entity_id
_entity_poly.type
_entity_poly.pdbx_seq_one_letter_code
_entity_poly.pdbx_strand_id
1 'polypeptide(L)'
;MSTLRLNPDRFFDSDPAIRRIARSLYEAVAALPLVCPHGHVPASLLSRNELFPEPTSLIITPDHYIFRMLLSQGVTLDELGIPAGDGFPVETNPRTVWRKFAENYHLFLGTPSRAWLDYEFYHVFGVRTRLNASTAMDVYDQILEKLREPAFRPRALFDQFNLEVLTTTDAAADELEHHKAIRTSGWTGRVVPCFRPDALLRIASPNWLQELDRLGEAVGAEITTYREFITALEQRRDYFRENGATSTDHAVLEPYTQRIDDYEAGRLFSRAVNRQLEPDDQRLFEAHMLMEMARMSTDDGLVMQIHPGSFRDHNAAIRARFGTDVGADIPVATEFTRNLRALLNAYGSDPRFTLVVFTLDESTYSRELAPLAGHYPAMRIGPAWWFFDSIEGMTRYRELITETAGFYNTAGFNDDTRAFLSIPARHDLSRRVDANFLARLVARHQIEEEDARLVIHELSGDLARKTYKLDVMDVAASLPQGSAAESEHP
;
A
#
# COMPACT_ATOMS: atom_id res chain seq x y z
N MET A 1 -25.98 -6.32 -27.18
CA MET A 1 -25.11 -6.27 -26.00
C MET A 1 -24.93 -4.83 -25.57
N SER A 2 -24.99 -4.53 -24.27
CA SER A 2 -24.74 -3.15 -23.80
C SER A 2 -23.25 -2.83 -23.84
N THR A 3 -22.90 -1.64 -24.37
CA THR A 3 -21.52 -1.21 -24.53
C THR A 3 -20.95 -0.67 -23.21
N LEU A 4 -19.75 -1.08 -22.83
CA LEU A 4 -18.97 -0.44 -21.76
C LEU A 4 -18.43 0.89 -22.31
N ARG A 5 -18.72 1.97 -21.59
CA ARG A 5 -18.24 3.33 -21.91
C ARG A 5 -17.81 4.01 -20.64
N LEU A 6 -16.65 4.64 -20.68
CA LEU A 6 -16.18 5.51 -19.59
C LEU A 6 -16.37 6.96 -20.03
N ASN A 7 -17.22 7.70 -19.30
CA ASN A 7 -17.38 9.11 -19.54
C ASN A 7 -16.05 9.84 -19.23
N PRO A 8 -15.53 10.69 -20.11
CA PRO A 8 -14.31 11.46 -19.85
C PRO A 8 -14.43 12.39 -18.64
N ASP A 9 -15.64 12.82 -18.30
CA ASP A 9 -15.93 13.67 -17.14
C ASP A 9 -16.36 12.88 -15.89
N ARG A 10 -16.18 11.57 -15.89
CA ARG A 10 -16.53 10.77 -14.72
C ARG A 10 -15.85 11.33 -13.45
N PHE A 11 -16.60 11.34 -12.34
CA PHE A 11 -16.19 11.82 -11.03
C PHE A 11 -16.01 13.34 -10.89
N PHE A 12 -16.25 14.11 -11.96
CA PHE A 12 -16.28 15.58 -11.88
C PHE A 12 -17.67 16.09 -11.50
N ASP A 13 -17.71 17.28 -10.93
CA ASP A 13 -18.94 17.95 -10.53
C ASP A 13 -19.89 18.13 -11.71
N SER A 14 -21.19 18.12 -11.42
CA SER A 14 -22.23 18.36 -12.41
C SER A 14 -22.31 19.81 -12.85
N ASP A 15 -21.82 20.77 -12.04
CA ASP A 15 -21.74 22.18 -12.41
C ASP A 15 -20.75 22.36 -13.58
N PRO A 16 -21.19 22.99 -14.70
CA PRO A 16 -20.35 23.14 -15.89
C PRO A 16 -19.09 23.99 -15.67
N ALA A 17 -19.14 24.97 -14.76
CA ALA A 17 -17.99 25.84 -14.46
C ALA A 17 -16.93 25.05 -13.69
N ILE A 18 -17.34 24.34 -12.61
CA ILE A 18 -16.46 23.49 -11.83
C ILE A 18 -15.87 22.38 -12.71
N ARG A 19 -16.72 21.69 -13.48
CA ARG A 19 -16.29 20.61 -14.37
C ARG A 19 -15.25 21.03 -15.40
N ARG A 20 -15.38 22.25 -15.96
CA ARG A 20 -14.41 22.80 -16.91
C ARG A 20 -13.04 22.98 -16.27
N ILE A 21 -12.99 23.54 -15.06
CA ILE A 21 -11.75 23.74 -14.31
C ILE A 21 -11.17 22.37 -13.94
N ALA A 22 -11.97 21.47 -13.39
CA ALA A 22 -11.54 20.12 -13.01
C ALA A 22 -10.93 19.35 -14.20
N ARG A 23 -11.56 19.43 -15.38
CA ARG A 23 -11.02 18.82 -16.61
C ARG A 23 -9.65 19.40 -16.97
N SER A 24 -9.51 20.74 -16.95
CA SER A 24 -8.24 21.42 -17.26
C SER A 24 -7.13 21.03 -16.29
N LEU A 25 -7.44 20.96 -14.99
CA LEU A 25 -6.47 20.53 -13.96
C LEU A 25 -6.09 19.05 -14.13
N TYR A 26 -7.06 18.17 -14.38
CA TYR A 26 -6.81 16.75 -14.61
C TYR A 26 -5.95 16.51 -15.87
N GLU A 27 -6.26 17.19 -16.99
CA GLU A 27 -5.53 17.04 -18.26
C GLU A 27 -4.05 17.43 -18.11
N ALA A 28 -3.74 18.38 -17.23
CA ALA A 28 -2.35 18.77 -16.91
C ALA A 28 -1.54 17.66 -16.26
N VAL A 29 -2.17 16.72 -15.56
CA VAL A 29 -1.47 15.68 -14.77
C VAL A 29 -1.79 14.25 -15.23
N ALA A 30 -2.74 14.07 -16.15
CA ALA A 30 -3.22 12.74 -16.55
C ALA A 30 -2.11 11.82 -17.09
N ALA A 31 -1.10 12.40 -17.78
CA ALA A 31 0.01 11.67 -18.39
C ALA A 31 1.29 11.63 -17.54
N LEU A 32 1.29 12.23 -16.34
CA LEU A 32 2.46 12.17 -15.46
C LEU A 32 2.77 10.74 -15.05
N PRO A 33 4.05 10.39 -14.82
CA PRO A 33 4.44 9.10 -14.28
C PRO A 33 3.69 8.75 -13.00
N LEU A 34 3.52 7.45 -12.75
CA LEU A 34 2.88 6.94 -11.55
C LEU A 34 3.95 6.62 -10.50
N VAL A 35 3.83 7.26 -9.34
CA VAL A 35 4.71 7.04 -8.19
C VAL A 35 3.96 6.18 -7.19
N CYS A 36 4.40 4.94 -6.98
CA CYS A 36 3.81 3.98 -6.07
C CYS A 36 4.73 3.81 -4.85
N PRO A 37 4.67 4.73 -3.85
CA PRO A 37 5.62 4.76 -2.74
C PRO A 37 5.31 3.72 -1.66
N HIS A 38 4.18 3.05 -1.75
CA HIS A 38 3.73 1.96 -0.89
C HIS A 38 2.71 1.09 -1.62
N GLY A 39 2.83 -0.24 -1.49
CA GLY A 39 1.90 -1.20 -2.07
C GLY A 39 2.29 -2.64 -1.76
N HIS A 40 1.46 -3.59 -2.23
CA HIS A 40 1.59 -5.02 -1.90
C HIS A 40 1.75 -5.91 -3.13
N VAL A 41 2.13 -5.35 -4.27
CA VAL A 41 2.47 -6.14 -5.46
C VAL A 41 3.77 -6.89 -5.18
N PRO A 42 3.81 -8.23 -5.30
CA PRO A 42 5.02 -8.98 -4.97
C PRO A 42 6.14 -8.74 -6.01
N ALA A 43 7.36 -8.50 -5.55
CA ALA A 43 8.52 -8.31 -6.42
C ALA A 43 8.76 -9.52 -7.35
N SER A 44 8.35 -10.73 -6.94
CA SER A 44 8.41 -11.95 -7.73
C SER A 44 7.67 -11.86 -9.06
N LEU A 45 6.58 -11.08 -9.14
CA LEU A 45 5.82 -10.84 -10.36
C LEU A 45 6.72 -10.21 -11.44
N LEU A 46 7.46 -9.17 -11.06
CA LEU A 46 8.33 -8.43 -11.97
C LEU A 46 9.66 -9.15 -12.22
N SER A 47 10.20 -9.86 -11.22
CA SER A 47 11.46 -10.60 -11.41
C SER A 47 11.30 -11.78 -12.37
N ARG A 48 10.22 -12.55 -12.24
CA ARG A 48 9.92 -13.69 -13.13
C ARG A 48 9.46 -13.23 -14.51
N ASN A 49 8.67 -12.15 -14.57
CA ASN A 49 8.16 -11.56 -15.80
C ASN A 49 7.44 -12.57 -16.71
N GLU A 50 6.71 -13.50 -16.11
CA GLU A 50 5.93 -14.52 -16.80
C GLU A 50 4.59 -13.95 -17.29
N LEU A 51 3.98 -14.57 -18.30
CA LEU A 51 2.62 -14.24 -18.70
C LEU A 51 1.64 -14.63 -17.60
N PHE A 52 0.60 -13.83 -17.41
CA PHE A 52 -0.47 -14.18 -16.49
C PHE A 52 -1.26 -15.39 -17.00
N PRO A 53 -1.60 -16.34 -16.14
CA PRO A 53 -2.18 -17.61 -16.58
C PRO A 53 -3.60 -17.43 -17.16
N GLU A 54 -4.45 -16.63 -16.51
CA GLU A 54 -5.84 -16.41 -16.93
C GLU A 54 -6.52 -15.29 -16.09
N PRO A 55 -7.72 -14.77 -16.51
CA PRO A 55 -8.35 -13.62 -15.88
C PRO A 55 -8.75 -13.80 -14.41
N THR A 56 -9.20 -14.98 -13.99
CA THR A 56 -9.70 -15.22 -12.63
C THR A 56 -8.62 -15.08 -11.58
N SER A 57 -7.47 -15.76 -11.79
CA SER A 57 -6.33 -15.68 -10.88
C SER A 57 -5.66 -14.33 -10.87
N LEU A 58 -5.83 -13.53 -11.92
CA LEU A 58 -5.28 -12.19 -12.01
C LEU A 58 -6.17 -11.13 -11.35
N ILE A 59 -7.48 -11.23 -11.51
CA ILE A 59 -8.43 -10.16 -11.15
C ILE A 59 -9.22 -10.50 -9.88
N ILE A 60 -9.64 -11.76 -9.69
CA ILE A 60 -10.58 -12.14 -8.62
C ILE A 60 -9.85 -12.67 -7.40
N THR A 61 -9.09 -13.75 -7.55
CA THR A 61 -8.50 -14.50 -6.43
C THR A 61 -7.52 -13.70 -5.56
N PRO A 62 -6.76 -12.70 -6.06
CA PRO A 62 -5.89 -11.91 -5.19
C PRO A 62 -6.59 -10.73 -4.53
N ASP A 63 -7.82 -10.38 -4.93
CA ASP A 63 -8.46 -9.13 -4.52
C ASP A 63 -9.54 -9.34 -3.46
N HIS A 64 -9.20 -9.06 -2.20
CA HIS A 64 -10.12 -9.16 -1.06
C HIS A 64 -11.30 -8.16 -1.12
N TYR A 65 -11.23 -7.07 -1.87
CA TYR A 65 -12.37 -6.20 -2.13
C TYR A 65 -13.47 -6.92 -2.93
N ILE A 66 -13.05 -7.79 -3.87
CA ILE A 66 -13.96 -8.55 -4.72
C ILE A 66 -14.67 -9.63 -3.91
N PHE A 67 -13.92 -10.54 -3.30
CA PHE A 67 -14.57 -11.66 -2.61
C PHE A 67 -15.28 -11.27 -1.32
N ARG A 68 -14.86 -10.21 -0.61
CA ARG A 68 -15.61 -9.66 0.51
C ARG A 68 -17.04 -9.25 0.11
N MET A 69 -17.18 -8.57 -1.02
CA MET A 69 -18.49 -8.14 -1.54
C MET A 69 -19.35 -9.33 -1.95
N LEU A 70 -18.78 -10.31 -2.65
CA LEU A 70 -19.46 -11.52 -3.07
C LEU A 70 -19.91 -12.37 -1.86
N LEU A 71 -19.01 -12.53 -0.87
CA LEU A 71 -19.31 -13.25 0.37
C LEU A 71 -20.48 -12.62 1.13
N SER A 72 -20.59 -11.29 1.17
CA SER A 72 -21.69 -10.57 1.81
C SER A 72 -23.08 -10.88 1.21
N GLN A 73 -23.10 -11.42 0.00
CA GLN A 73 -24.31 -11.81 -0.72
C GLN A 73 -24.47 -13.33 -0.86
N GLY A 74 -23.71 -14.10 -0.05
CA GLY A 74 -23.84 -15.55 0.06
C GLY A 74 -23.04 -16.37 -0.94
N VAL A 75 -22.18 -15.75 -1.76
CA VAL A 75 -21.20 -16.48 -2.57
C VAL A 75 -20.04 -16.90 -1.65
N THR A 76 -19.80 -18.18 -1.52
CA THR A 76 -18.79 -18.69 -0.58
C THR A 76 -17.37 -18.60 -1.15
N LEU A 77 -16.36 -18.59 -0.28
CA LEU A 77 -14.96 -18.56 -0.69
C LEU A 77 -14.57 -19.85 -1.43
N ASP A 78 -15.21 -20.98 -1.11
CA ASP A 78 -15.05 -22.26 -1.86
C ASP A 78 -15.47 -22.11 -3.33
N GLU A 79 -16.60 -21.45 -3.58
CA GLU A 79 -17.11 -21.17 -4.94
C GLU A 79 -16.23 -20.20 -5.70
N LEU A 80 -15.42 -19.40 -4.99
CA LEU A 80 -14.45 -18.45 -5.57
C LEU A 80 -13.05 -19.05 -5.73
N GLY A 81 -12.87 -20.33 -5.39
CA GLY A 81 -11.61 -21.04 -5.53
C GLY A 81 -10.53 -20.60 -4.53
N ILE A 82 -10.92 -19.99 -3.41
CA ILE A 82 -9.98 -19.62 -2.35
C ILE A 82 -9.58 -20.89 -1.58
N PRO A 83 -8.26 -21.21 -1.49
CA PRO A 83 -7.82 -22.44 -0.84
C PRO A 83 -8.26 -22.53 0.62
N ALA A 84 -8.79 -23.68 1.02
CA ALA A 84 -9.18 -23.98 2.40
C ALA A 84 -8.10 -24.79 3.11
N GLY A 85 -7.75 -24.41 4.35
CA GLY A 85 -6.76 -25.13 5.17
C GLY A 85 -7.24 -26.47 5.72
N ASP A 86 -8.54 -26.74 5.65
CA ASP A 86 -9.17 -27.98 6.12
C ASP A 86 -9.13 -29.13 5.10
N GLY A 87 -8.61 -28.87 3.88
CA GLY A 87 -8.51 -29.84 2.80
C GLY A 87 -9.83 -30.15 2.09
N PHE A 88 -10.93 -29.45 2.42
CA PHE A 88 -12.16 -29.56 1.64
C PHE A 88 -11.96 -29.02 0.21
N PRO A 89 -12.60 -29.65 -0.80
CA PRO A 89 -12.47 -29.21 -2.17
C PRO A 89 -13.09 -27.83 -2.38
N VAL A 90 -12.38 -27.01 -3.15
CA VAL A 90 -12.85 -25.70 -3.61
C VAL A 90 -13.02 -25.74 -5.13
N GLU A 91 -13.72 -24.78 -5.71
CA GLU A 91 -13.81 -24.64 -7.17
C GLU A 91 -12.43 -24.39 -7.79
N THR A 92 -12.05 -25.21 -8.75
CA THR A 92 -10.74 -25.13 -9.43
C THR A 92 -10.84 -24.68 -10.89
N ASN A 93 -12.05 -24.63 -11.44
CA ASN A 93 -12.26 -24.17 -12.81
C ASN A 93 -12.36 -22.64 -12.85
N PRO A 94 -11.36 -21.94 -13.38
CA PRO A 94 -11.34 -20.47 -13.39
C PRO A 94 -12.52 -19.87 -14.15
N ARG A 95 -13.05 -20.55 -15.16
CA ARG A 95 -14.22 -20.09 -15.91
C ARG A 95 -15.51 -20.17 -15.10
N THR A 96 -15.63 -21.14 -14.20
CA THR A 96 -16.76 -21.25 -13.27
C THR A 96 -16.73 -20.10 -12.25
N VAL A 97 -15.58 -19.85 -11.66
CA VAL A 97 -15.37 -18.71 -10.74
C VAL A 97 -15.66 -17.38 -11.45
N TRP A 98 -15.13 -17.19 -12.64
CA TRP A 98 -15.39 -15.97 -13.44
C TRP A 98 -16.88 -15.77 -13.75
N ARG A 99 -17.58 -16.82 -14.14
CA ARG A 99 -19.03 -16.77 -14.38
C ARG A 99 -19.77 -16.33 -13.14
N LYS A 100 -19.44 -16.91 -11.98
CA LYS A 100 -20.03 -16.53 -10.68
C LYS A 100 -19.80 -15.05 -10.38
N PHE A 101 -18.59 -14.55 -10.58
CA PHE A 101 -18.28 -13.13 -10.46
C PHE A 101 -19.09 -12.26 -11.42
N ALA A 102 -19.17 -12.62 -12.71
CA ALA A 102 -19.89 -11.87 -13.72
C ALA A 102 -21.40 -11.81 -13.48
N GLU A 103 -22.02 -12.90 -12.97
CA GLU A 103 -23.41 -12.94 -12.55
C GLU A 103 -23.69 -11.95 -11.42
N ASN A 104 -22.72 -11.74 -10.55
CA ASN A 104 -22.80 -10.87 -9.39
C ASN A 104 -22.11 -9.48 -9.59
N TYR A 105 -21.66 -9.17 -10.80
CA TYR A 105 -20.95 -7.92 -11.06
C TYR A 105 -21.77 -6.65 -10.78
N HIS A 106 -23.10 -6.77 -10.76
CA HIS A 106 -24.02 -5.69 -10.40
C HIS A 106 -23.88 -5.25 -8.93
N LEU A 107 -23.39 -6.11 -8.04
CA LEU A 107 -23.16 -5.80 -6.62
C LEU A 107 -22.12 -4.70 -6.40
N PHE A 108 -21.24 -4.51 -7.37
CA PHE A 108 -20.17 -3.49 -7.29
C PHE A 108 -20.62 -2.09 -7.75
N LEU A 109 -21.89 -1.89 -8.16
CA LEU A 109 -22.38 -0.58 -8.57
C LEU A 109 -22.21 0.45 -7.45
N GLY A 110 -21.57 1.60 -7.78
CA GLY A 110 -21.29 2.67 -6.82
C GLY A 110 -20.06 2.45 -5.93
N THR A 111 -19.38 1.31 -6.05
CA THR A 111 -18.14 1.04 -5.30
C THR A 111 -16.89 1.46 -6.08
N PRO A 112 -15.78 1.72 -5.40
CA PRO A 112 -14.50 1.98 -6.09
C PRO A 112 -14.04 0.79 -6.92
N SER A 113 -14.24 -0.45 -6.45
CA SER A 113 -13.91 -1.68 -7.19
C SER A 113 -14.57 -1.71 -8.57
N ARG A 114 -15.83 -1.22 -8.68
CA ARG A 114 -16.49 -1.10 -9.98
C ARG A 114 -15.78 -0.12 -10.89
N ALA A 115 -15.38 1.02 -10.36
CA ALA A 115 -14.69 2.05 -11.15
C ALA A 115 -13.31 1.56 -11.64
N TRP A 116 -12.56 0.87 -10.79
CA TRP A 116 -11.25 0.31 -11.14
C TRP A 116 -11.39 -0.80 -12.19
N LEU A 117 -12.27 -1.77 -11.98
CA LEU A 117 -12.50 -2.88 -12.91
C LEU A 117 -13.02 -2.40 -14.28
N ASP A 118 -13.98 -1.46 -14.30
CA ASP A 118 -14.46 -0.89 -15.58
C ASP A 118 -13.30 -0.13 -16.30
N TYR A 119 -12.38 0.51 -15.57
CA TYR A 119 -11.18 1.13 -16.13
C TYR A 119 -10.23 0.08 -16.71
N GLU A 120 -9.93 -0.98 -15.95
CA GLU A 120 -9.07 -2.08 -16.40
C GLU A 120 -9.62 -2.74 -17.66
N PHE A 121 -10.91 -3.09 -17.67
CA PHE A 121 -11.54 -3.67 -18.84
C PHE A 121 -11.44 -2.75 -20.05
N TYR A 122 -11.73 -1.47 -19.87
CA TYR A 122 -11.77 -0.50 -20.95
C TYR A 122 -10.39 -0.06 -21.44
N HIS A 123 -9.49 0.36 -20.53
CA HIS A 123 -8.21 0.96 -20.89
C HIS A 123 -7.08 -0.05 -21.00
N VAL A 124 -7.04 -1.07 -20.13
CA VAL A 124 -5.96 -2.05 -20.12
C VAL A 124 -6.23 -3.13 -21.16
N PHE A 125 -7.41 -3.76 -21.10
CA PHE A 125 -7.74 -4.88 -21.98
C PHE A 125 -8.44 -4.49 -23.30
N GLY A 126 -8.91 -3.27 -23.43
CA GLY A 126 -9.64 -2.83 -24.62
C GLY A 126 -11.05 -3.41 -24.75
N VAL A 127 -11.59 -4.01 -23.69
CA VAL A 127 -12.94 -4.58 -23.67
C VAL A 127 -13.99 -3.46 -23.77
N ARG A 128 -14.95 -3.62 -24.68
CA ARG A 128 -16.05 -2.67 -24.89
C ARG A 128 -17.41 -3.26 -24.56
N THR A 129 -17.46 -4.50 -24.12
CA THR A 129 -18.66 -5.21 -23.70
C THR A 129 -18.85 -5.05 -22.19
N ARG A 130 -20.06 -4.68 -21.74
CA ARG A 130 -20.35 -4.66 -20.29
C ARG A 130 -20.39 -6.07 -19.74
N LEU A 131 -19.68 -6.30 -18.65
CA LEU A 131 -19.66 -7.58 -17.94
C LEU A 131 -20.99 -7.82 -17.23
N ASN A 132 -21.57 -9.00 -17.47
CA ASN A 132 -22.77 -9.54 -16.82
C ASN A 132 -22.87 -11.04 -17.11
N ALA A 133 -23.89 -11.71 -16.58
CA ALA A 133 -24.09 -13.15 -16.77
C ALA A 133 -24.08 -13.60 -18.25
N SER A 134 -24.70 -12.81 -19.15
CA SER A 134 -24.79 -13.17 -20.57
C SER A 134 -23.54 -12.92 -21.39
N THR A 135 -22.64 -12.06 -20.89
CA THR A 135 -21.38 -11.67 -21.57
C THR A 135 -20.15 -12.22 -20.87
N ALA A 136 -20.33 -13.00 -19.80
CA ALA A 136 -19.26 -13.51 -18.95
C ALA A 136 -18.13 -14.17 -19.72
N MET A 137 -18.47 -15.13 -20.57
CA MET A 137 -17.46 -15.91 -21.31
C MET A 137 -16.83 -15.13 -22.46
N ASP A 138 -17.60 -14.27 -23.13
CA ASP A 138 -17.08 -13.39 -24.17
C ASP A 138 -16.00 -12.42 -23.60
N VAL A 139 -16.27 -11.81 -22.46
CA VAL A 139 -15.30 -10.93 -21.78
C VAL A 139 -14.09 -11.71 -21.28
N TYR A 140 -14.31 -12.90 -20.70
CA TYR A 140 -13.22 -13.79 -20.26
C TYR A 140 -12.26 -14.11 -21.42
N ASP A 141 -12.81 -14.52 -22.55
CA ASP A 141 -12.01 -14.93 -23.71
C ASP A 141 -11.25 -13.75 -24.33
N GLN A 142 -11.86 -12.55 -24.39
CA GLN A 142 -11.18 -11.32 -24.83
C GLN A 142 -9.98 -10.99 -23.93
N ILE A 143 -10.13 -11.07 -22.60
CA ILE A 143 -9.04 -10.81 -21.66
C ILE A 143 -7.98 -11.90 -21.79
N LEU A 144 -8.36 -13.19 -21.84
CA LEU A 144 -7.44 -14.30 -21.96
C LEU A 144 -6.59 -14.21 -23.23
N GLU A 145 -7.17 -13.75 -24.36
CA GLU A 145 -6.43 -13.53 -25.59
C GLU A 145 -5.36 -12.45 -25.40
N LYS A 146 -5.71 -11.35 -24.75
CA LYS A 146 -4.76 -10.27 -24.42
C LYS A 146 -3.62 -10.75 -23.51
N LEU A 147 -3.91 -11.55 -22.49
CA LEU A 147 -2.90 -12.06 -21.58
C LEU A 147 -1.85 -12.98 -22.23
N ARG A 148 -2.12 -13.47 -23.45
CA ARG A 148 -1.15 -14.26 -24.25
C ARG A 148 -0.15 -13.39 -25.02
N GLU A 149 -0.42 -12.09 -25.16
CA GLU A 149 0.44 -11.17 -25.89
C GLU A 149 1.67 -10.81 -25.02
N PRO A 150 2.89 -10.73 -25.60
CA PRO A 150 4.09 -10.31 -24.87
C PRO A 150 3.95 -8.91 -24.21
N ALA A 151 3.11 -8.03 -24.77
CA ALA A 151 2.81 -6.71 -24.23
C ALA A 151 2.08 -6.77 -22.88
N PHE A 152 1.51 -7.91 -22.49
CA PHE A 152 0.87 -8.14 -21.21
C PHE A 152 1.77 -8.84 -20.18
N ARG A 153 3.07 -8.97 -20.44
CA ARG A 153 4.02 -9.38 -19.40
C ARG A 153 4.14 -8.27 -18.33
N PRO A 154 4.38 -8.62 -17.07
CA PRO A 154 4.43 -7.63 -15.97
C PRO A 154 5.36 -6.44 -16.23
N ARG A 155 6.56 -6.64 -16.76
CA ARG A 155 7.50 -5.53 -17.08
C ARG A 155 6.98 -4.66 -18.22
N ALA A 156 6.38 -5.25 -19.25
CA ALA A 156 5.81 -4.49 -20.36
C ALA A 156 4.61 -3.65 -19.88
N LEU A 157 3.78 -4.18 -18.98
CA LEU A 157 2.69 -3.43 -18.35
C LEU A 157 3.20 -2.33 -17.41
N PHE A 158 4.28 -2.56 -16.66
CA PHE A 158 4.95 -1.54 -15.86
C PHE A 158 5.32 -0.32 -16.72
N ASP A 159 5.98 -0.57 -17.85
CA ASP A 159 6.39 0.47 -18.79
C ASP A 159 5.15 1.14 -19.45
N GLN A 160 4.15 0.35 -19.86
CA GLN A 160 2.91 0.86 -20.46
C GLN A 160 2.09 1.72 -19.50
N PHE A 161 2.06 1.37 -18.21
CA PHE A 161 1.38 2.15 -17.16
C PHE A 161 2.16 3.42 -16.79
N ASN A 162 3.34 3.61 -17.33
CA ASN A 162 4.24 4.72 -17.01
C ASN A 162 4.56 4.78 -15.51
N LEU A 163 4.87 3.61 -14.92
CA LEU A 163 5.30 3.52 -13.54
C LEU A 163 6.74 4.04 -13.43
N GLU A 164 6.95 5.03 -12.57
CA GLU A 164 8.29 5.55 -12.25
C GLU A 164 8.98 4.68 -11.21
N VAL A 165 8.23 4.29 -10.18
CA VAL A 165 8.69 3.45 -9.09
C VAL A 165 7.54 2.64 -8.52
N LEU A 166 7.82 1.41 -8.14
CA LEU A 166 6.91 0.53 -7.41
C LEU A 166 7.59 0.08 -6.11
N THR A 167 6.99 0.42 -4.97
CA THR A 167 7.45 -0.05 -3.67
C THR A 167 6.64 -1.27 -3.27
N THR A 168 7.35 -2.32 -2.86
CA THR A 168 6.76 -3.55 -2.32
C THR A 168 6.67 -3.47 -0.80
N THR A 169 6.16 -4.52 -0.15
CA THR A 169 6.15 -4.63 1.32
C THR A 169 6.72 -5.98 1.70
N ASP A 170 7.88 -5.98 2.35
CA ASP A 170 8.70 -7.17 2.53
C ASP A 170 9.00 -7.41 4.02
N ALA A 171 8.95 -8.68 4.45
CA ALA A 171 9.25 -9.06 5.84
C ALA A 171 10.69 -8.71 6.22
N ALA A 172 10.92 -8.34 7.48
CA ALA A 172 12.25 -7.93 7.96
C ALA A 172 13.36 -8.98 7.72
N ALA A 173 13.00 -10.26 7.72
CA ALA A 173 13.93 -11.37 7.44
C ALA A 173 14.03 -11.74 5.95
N ASP A 174 13.36 -11.03 5.04
CA ASP A 174 13.35 -11.35 3.60
C ASP A 174 14.72 -11.11 2.96
N GLU A 175 15.22 -12.08 2.19
CA GLU A 175 16.51 -12.01 1.51
C GLU A 175 16.53 -11.11 0.27
N LEU A 176 15.39 -10.53 -0.09
CA LEU A 176 15.20 -9.62 -1.22
C LEU A 176 15.73 -10.19 -2.56
N GLU A 177 15.64 -11.50 -2.73
CA GLU A 177 16.16 -12.21 -3.91
C GLU A 177 15.55 -11.69 -5.21
N HIS A 178 14.26 -11.39 -5.18
CA HIS A 178 13.55 -10.87 -6.35
C HIS A 178 13.97 -9.44 -6.69
N HIS A 179 14.22 -8.58 -5.71
CA HIS A 179 14.74 -7.23 -5.92
C HIS A 179 16.15 -7.28 -6.52
N LYS A 180 17.01 -8.16 -5.98
CA LYS A 180 18.36 -8.40 -6.53
C LYS A 180 18.30 -8.90 -7.96
N ALA A 181 17.41 -9.87 -8.26
CA ALA A 181 17.20 -10.39 -9.60
C ALA A 181 16.71 -9.31 -10.58
N ILE A 182 15.82 -8.43 -10.17
CA ILE A 182 15.37 -7.28 -10.97
C ILE A 182 16.55 -6.38 -11.31
N ARG A 183 17.33 -5.95 -10.31
CA ARG A 183 18.49 -5.05 -10.52
C ARG A 183 19.54 -5.63 -11.45
N THR A 184 19.76 -6.93 -11.43
CA THR A 184 20.75 -7.60 -12.28
C THR A 184 20.21 -8.01 -13.66
N SER A 185 18.90 -7.87 -13.91
CA SER A 185 18.25 -8.33 -15.14
C SER A 185 18.48 -7.46 -16.36
N GLY A 186 19.04 -6.25 -16.21
CA GLY A 186 19.18 -5.25 -17.27
C GLY A 186 17.87 -4.49 -17.61
N TRP A 187 16.74 -4.81 -16.97
CA TRP A 187 15.52 -4.01 -17.08
C TRP A 187 15.62 -2.76 -16.20
N THR A 188 15.15 -1.62 -16.72
CA THR A 188 15.31 -0.31 -16.09
C THR A 188 14.19 0.08 -15.12
N GLY A 189 13.14 -0.73 -14.99
CA GLY A 189 12.04 -0.47 -14.05
C GLY A 189 12.52 -0.47 -12.60
N ARG A 190 12.08 0.52 -11.84
CA ARG A 190 12.49 0.76 -10.45
C ARG A 190 11.52 0.08 -9.48
N VAL A 191 11.98 -0.97 -8.80
CA VAL A 191 11.24 -1.68 -7.75
C VAL A 191 12.06 -1.64 -6.48
N VAL A 192 11.48 -1.09 -5.41
CA VAL A 192 12.16 -0.87 -4.13
C VAL A 192 11.47 -1.60 -2.99
N PRO A 193 12.21 -2.23 -2.06
CA PRO A 193 11.61 -2.89 -0.91
C PRO A 193 11.17 -1.87 0.15
N CYS A 194 10.17 -2.25 0.98
CA CYS A 194 9.81 -1.55 2.21
C CYS A 194 9.94 -2.51 3.38
N PHE A 195 10.66 -2.10 4.42
CA PHE A 195 10.93 -2.92 5.60
C PHE A 195 9.72 -3.06 6.50
N ARG A 196 9.19 -4.29 6.67
CA ARG A 196 8.02 -4.55 7.51
C ARG A 196 8.32 -5.57 8.62
N PRO A 197 8.49 -5.11 9.88
CA PRO A 197 8.82 -5.97 11.00
C PRO A 197 7.63 -6.55 11.76
N ASP A 198 6.39 -6.37 11.32
CA ASP A 198 5.16 -6.67 12.08
C ASP A 198 5.14 -8.06 12.72
N ALA A 199 5.58 -9.09 11.99
CA ALA A 199 5.61 -10.46 12.50
C ALA A 199 6.53 -10.62 13.73
N LEU A 200 7.60 -9.81 13.78
CA LEU A 200 8.57 -9.78 14.88
C LEU A 200 8.09 -8.96 16.09
N LEU A 201 7.17 -8.00 15.87
CA LEU A 201 6.63 -7.16 16.95
C LEU A 201 5.42 -7.80 17.64
N ARG A 202 4.80 -8.81 17.02
CA ARG A 202 3.63 -9.52 17.55
C ARG A 202 4.05 -10.71 18.42
N ILE A 203 4.66 -10.44 19.58
CA ILE A 203 5.23 -11.46 20.49
C ILE A 203 4.22 -12.48 21.01
N ALA A 204 2.93 -12.17 21.00
CA ALA A 204 1.85 -13.10 21.34
C ALA A 204 1.42 -14.01 20.19
N SER A 205 1.95 -13.83 18.98
CA SER A 205 1.63 -14.70 17.84
C SER A 205 2.15 -16.12 18.06
N PRO A 206 1.35 -17.17 17.75
CA PRO A 206 1.79 -18.56 17.85
C PRO A 206 3.10 -18.84 17.07
N ASN A 207 3.32 -18.12 15.96
CA ASN A 207 4.46 -18.32 15.06
C ASN A 207 5.63 -17.37 15.37
N TRP A 208 5.56 -16.56 16.42
CA TRP A 208 6.56 -15.54 16.71
C TRP A 208 7.98 -16.10 16.85
N LEU A 209 8.16 -17.23 17.51
CA LEU A 209 9.49 -17.86 17.66
C LEU A 209 10.07 -18.30 16.30
N GLN A 210 9.23 -18.74 15.36
CA GLN A 210 9.69 -19.08 14.00
C GLN A 210 10.16 -17.84 13.24
N GLU A 211 9.47 -16.70 13.43
CA GLU A 211 9.90 -15.43 12.83
C GLU A 211 11.19 -14.91 13.48
N LEU A 212 11.37 -15.13 14.79
CA LEU A 212 12.62 -14.81 15.48
C LEU A 212 13.79 -15.67 14.99
N ASP A 213 13.57 -16.97 14.80
CA ASP A 213 14.55 -17.90 14.23
C ASP A 213 14.95 -17.47 12.80
N ARG A 214 13.98 -17.12 11.95
CA ARG A 214 14.24 -16.59 10.59
C ARG A 214 15.07 -15.30 10.62
N LEU A 215 14.78 -14.40 11.57
CA LEU A 215 15.58 -13.19 11.74
C LEU A 215 17.03 -13.57 12.13
N GLY A 216 17.20 -14.53 13.04
CA GLY A 216 18.52 -15.05 13.43
C GLY A 216 19.29 -15.65 12.25
N GLU A 217 18.62 -16.47 11.43
CA GLU A 217 19.21 -17.02 10.19
C GLU A 217 19.63 -15.89 9.23
N ALA A 218 18.80 -14.87 9.04
CA ALA A 218 19.06 -13.76 8.13
C ALA A 218 20.25 -12.87 8.58
N VAL A 219 20.54 -12.82 9.87
CA VAL A 219 21.72 -12.09 10.41
C VAL A 219 22.90 -13.00 10.77
N GLY A 220 22.72 -14.31 10.62
CA GLY A 220 23.75 -15.31 10.92
C GLY A 220 24.10 -15.44 12.43
N ALA A 221 23.14 -15.17 13.33
CA ALA A 221 23.32 -15.20 14.77
C ALA A 221 22.06 -15.69 15.49
N GLU A 222 22.23 -16.44 16.58
CA GLU A 222 21.11 -16.77 17.47
C GLU A 222 20.68 -15.53 18.26
N ILE A 223 19.37 -15.31 18.39
CA ILE A 223 18.77 -14.17 19.08
C ILE A 223 18.09 -14.66 20.36
N THR A 224 18.74 -14.46 21.49
CA THR A 224 18.29 -14.93 22.79
C THR A 224 17.93 -13.80 23.76
N THR A 225 18.39 -12.58 23.46
CA THR A 225 18.16 -11.39 24.28
C THR A 225 17.52 -10.26 23.49
N TYR A 226 16.85 -9.37 24.19
CA TYR A 226 16.28 -8.14 23.61
C TYR A 226 17.35 -7.29 22.89
N ARG A 227 18.57 -7.18 23.45
CA ARG A 227 19.64 -6.41 22.85
C ARG A 227 20.08 -7.00 21.49
N GLU A 228 20.24 -8.32 21.42
CA GLU A 228 20.52 -9.02 20.16
C GLU A 228 19.41 -8.83 19.15
N PHE A 229 18.14 -8.85 19.60
CA PHE A 229 16.98 -8.58 18.76
C PHE A 229 17.02 -7.18 18.15
N ILE A 230 17.30 -6.14 18.94
CA ILE A 230 17.44 -4.76 18.44
C ILE A 230 18.59 -4.67 17.43
N THR A 231 19.75 -5.26 17.74
CA THR A 231 20.92 -5.28 16.84
C THR A 231 20.58 -5.98 15.52
N ALA A 232 19.86 -7.09 15.57
CA ALA A 232 19.43 -7.81 14.36
C ALA A 232 18.48 -6.97 13.51
N LEU A 233 17.52 -6.25 14.10
CA LEU A 233 16.64 -5.33 13.39
C LEU A 233 17.41 -4.19 12.73
N GLU A 234 18.39 -3.58 13.42
CA GLU A 234 19.24 -2.54 12.85
C GLU A 234 20.04 -3.05 11.65
N GLN A 235 20.67 -4.24 11.76
CA GLN A 235 21.38 -4.88 10.65
C GLN A 235 20.47 -5.16 9.46
N ARG A 236 19.21 -5.61 9.71
CA ARG A 236 18.27 -5.85 8.61
C ARG A 236 17.79 -4.55 7.96
N ARG A 237 17.62 -3.47 8.71
CA ARG A 237 17.30 -2.15 8.14
C ARG A 237 18.44 -1.63 7.26
N ASP A 238 19.70 -1.79 7.69
CA ASP A 238 20.86 -1.44 6.85
C ASP A 238 20.87 -2.26 5.57
N TYR A 239 20.65 -3.57 5.66
CA TYR A 239 20.53 -4.45 4.49
C TYR A 239 19.42 -4.00 3.53
N PHE A 240 18.24 -3.62 4.03
CA PHE A 240 17.16 -3.09 3.21
C PHE A 240 17.54 -1.77 2.53
N ARG A 241 18.20 -0.87 3.24
CA ARG A 241 18.70 0.40 2.67
C ARG A 241 19.72 0.16 1.55
N GLU A 242 20.66 -0.74 1.74
CA GLU A 242 21.62 -1.16 0.71
C GLU A 242 20.92 -1.74 -0.51
N ASN A 243 19.75 -2.33 -0.31
CA ASN A 243 18.89 -2.85 -1.36
C ASN A 243 17.87 -1.83 -1.90
N GLY A 244 17.94 -0.58 -1.47
CA GLY A 244 17.17 0.52 -2.04
C GLY A 244 15.92 0.91 -1.27
N ALA A 245 15.67 0.35 -0.09
CA ALA A 245 14.55 0.76 0.75
C ALA A 245 14.64 2.24 1.14
N THR A 246 13.50 2.92 1.10
CA THR A 246 13.35 4.30 1.56
C THR A 246 12.38 4.43 2.71
N SER A 247 11.62 3.38 3.02
CA SER A 247 10.56 3.39 4.03
C SER A 247 10.47 2.09 4.81
N THR A 248 9.78 2.20 5.95
CA THR A 248 9.31 1.08 6.77
C THR A 248 7.80 1.13 6.88
N ASP A 249 7.16 0.00 7.18
CA ASP A 249 5.72 -0.11 7.34
C ASP A 249 5.36 -0.86 8.61
N HIS A 250 4.37 -0.35 9.35
CA HIS A 250 3.94 -0.90 10.65
C HIS A 250 2.41 -0.96 10.71
N ALA A 251 1.83 -2.17 10.65
CA ALA A 251 0.41 -2.38 10.84
C ALA A 251 0.13 -2.78 12.29
N VAL A 252 -0.55 -1.91 13.03
CA VAL A 252 -0.90 -2.09 14.44
C VAL A 252 -2.41 -1.94 14.65
N LEU A 253 -2.95 -2.52 15.72
CA LEU A 253 -4.35 -2.29 16.06
C LEU A 253 -4.56 -0.87 16.61
N GLU A 254 -3.67 -0.45 17.51
CA GLU A 254 -3.64 0.89 18.10
C GLU A 254 -2.27 1.52 17.86
N PRO A 255 -2.17 2.80 17.47
CA PRO A 255 -0.88 3.48 17.32
C PRO A 255 -0.31 3.92 18.69
N TYR A 256 -0.46 3.08 19.71
CA TYR A 256 -0.02 3.39 21.06
C TYR A 256 1.50 3.35 21.17
N THR A 257 2.07 4.42 21.73
CA THR A 257 3.52 4.58 21.88
C THR A 257 3.89 4.84 23.33
N GLN A 258 4.82 4.04 23.82
CA GLN A 258 5.35 4.18 25.18
C GLN A 258 6.80 3.66 25.22
N ARG A 259 7.71 4.49 25.70
CA ARG A 259 9.08 4.00 25.97
C ARG A 259 9.13 3.38 27.35
N ILE A 260 9.69 2.18 27.42
CA ILE A 260 10.11 1.52 28.68
C ILE A 260 11.63 1.41 28.69
N ASP A 261 12.20 1.11 29.83
CA ASP A 261 13.65 0.93 29.94
C ASP A 261 14.09 -0.44 29.39
N ASP A 262 15.41 -0.59 29.17
CA ASP A 262 16.00 -1.81 28.61
C ASP A 262 15.79 -3.06 29.49
N TYR A 263 15.68 -2.87 30.79
CA TYR A 263 15.44 -3.97 31.73
C TYR A 263 14.01 -4.52 31.53
N GLU A 264 13.01 -3.65 31.49
CA GLU A 264 11.61 -4.04 31.28
C GLU A 264 11.42 -4.63 29.87
N ALA A 265 12.01 -4.01 28.83
CA ALA A 265 12.00 -4.55 27.47
C ALA A 265 12.61 -5.96 27.39
N GLY A 266 13.76 -6.14 28.04
CA GLY A 266 14.41 -7.46 28.16
C GLY A 266 13.57 -8.48 28.90
N ARG A 267 12.84 -8.06 29.94
CA ARG A 267 11.92 -8.92 30.68
C ARG A 267 10.72 -9.37 29.84
N LEU A 268 10.12 -8.45 29.06
CA LEU A 268 9.04 -8.75 28.12
C LEU A 268 9.52 -9.74 27.03
N PHE A 269 10.68 -9.47 26.44
CA PHE A 269 11.27 -10.34 25.44
C PHE A 269 11.55 -11.75 26.00
N SER A 270 12.13 -11.85 27.18
CA SER A 270 12.38 -13.14 27.83
C SER A 270 11.07 -13.91 28.12
N ARG A 271 9.99 -13.22 28.55
CA ARG A 271 8.68 -13.87 28.72
C ARG A 271 8.12 -14.38 27.39
N ALA A 272 8.30 -13.62 26.29
CA ALA A 272 7.90 -14.05 24.96
C ALA A 272 8.64 -15.31 24.50
N VAL A 273 9.98 -15.34 24.64
CA VAL A 273 10.80 -16.51 24.33
C VAL A 273 10.36 -17.74 25.15
N ASN A 274 10.04 -17.57 26.43
CA ASN A 274 9.60 -18.65 27.30
C ASN A 274 8.09 -18.95 27.23
N ARG A 275 7.34 -18.27 26.36
CA ARG A 275 5.87 -18.41 26.22
C ARG A 275 5.12 -18.17 27.53
N GLN A 276 5.54 -17.19 28.30
CA GLN A 276 5.02 -16.81 29.62
C GLN A 276 4.46 -15.39 29.62
N LEU A 277 3.85 -14.97 28.49
CA LEU A 277 3.27 -13.63 28.35
C LEU A 277 2.07 -13.42 29.26
N GLU A 278 1.99 -12.23 29.81
CA GLU A 278 0.80 -11.69 30.49
C GLU A 278 -0.09 -10.91 29.52
N PRO A 279 -1.36 -10.64 29.89
CA PRO A 279 -2.35 -10.06 28.95
C PRO A 279 -1.91 -8.76 28.27
N ASP A 280 -1.19 -7.88 28.97
CA ASP A 280 -0.79 -6.55 28.45
C ASP A 280 0.60 -6.54 27.80
N ASP A 281 1.35 -7.65 27.84
CA ASP A 281 2.72 -7.71 27.36
C ASP A 281 2.84 -7.39 25.87
N GLN A 282 1.96 -7.93 25.05
CA GLN A 282 1.93 -7.65 23.62
C GLN A 282 1.76 -6.15 23.36
N ARG A 283 0.79 -5.52 24.01
CA ARG A 283 0.48 -4.11 23.82
C ARG A 283 1.65 -3.20 24.26
N LEU A 284 2.27 -3.54 25.40
CA LEU A 284 3.38 -2.76 25.94
C LEU A 284 4.66 -2.93 25.10
N PHE A 285 4.94 -4.17 24.65
CA PHE A 285 6.08 -4.45 23.79
C PHE A 285 5.93 -3.75 22.43
N GLU A 286 4.78 -3.86 21.79
CA GLU A 286 4.50 -3.19 20.51
C GLU A 286 4.61 -1.67 20.62
N ALA A 287 4.09 -1.08 21.70
CA ALA A 287 4.19 0.35 21.99
C ALA A 287 5.66 0.82 22.14
N HIS A 288 6.48 0.03 22.83
CA HIS A 288 7.90 0.30 22.97
C HIS A 288 8.64 0.13 21.64
N MET A 289 8.31 -0.91 20.88
CA MET A 289 8.96 -1.14 19.59
C MET A 289 8.62 -0.07 18.55
N LEU A 290 7.42 0.54 18.59
CA LEU A 290 7.15 1.72 17.76
C LEU A 290 8.08 2.91 18.11
N MET A 291 8.44 3.08 19.39
CA MET A 291 9.43 4.09 19.80
C MET A 291 10.83 3.74 19.29
N GLU A 292 11.22 2.46 19.31
CA GLU A 292 12.49 1.98 18.75
C GLU A 292 12.54 2.11 17.22
N MET A 293 11.46 1.78 16.53
CA MET A 293 11.36 1.99 15.08
C MET A 293 11.49 3.47 14.71
N ALA A 294 10.90 4.39 15.50
CA ALA A 294 11.06 5.83 15.30
C ALA A 294 12.50 6.30 15.57
N ARG A 295 13.17 5.76 16.61
CA ARG A 295 14.59 6.00 16.85
C ARG A 295 15.44 5.57 15.65
N MET A 296 15.28 4.32 15.22
CA MET A 296 16.00 3.79 14.08
C MET A 296 15.75 4.61 12.82
N SER A 297 14.48 5.01 12.55
CA SER A 297 14.13 5.86 11.40
C SER A 297 14.74 7.25 11.48
N THR A 298 14.94 7.80 12.67
CA THR A 298 15.67 9.05 12.88
C THR A 298 17.17 8.89 12.56
N ASP A 299 17.74 7.72 12.90
CA ASP A 299 19.17 7.45 12.73
C ASP A 299 19.52 7.05 11.29
N ASP A 300 18.72 6.20 10.67
CA ASP A 300 18.99 5.64 9.33
C ASP A 300 18.27 6.39 8.18
N GLY A 301 17.30 7.25 8.50
CA GLY A 301 16.58 8.08 7.55
C GLY A 301 15.45 7.39 6.80
N LEU A 302 15.11 6.14 7.09
CA LEU A 302 13.94 5.48 6.50
C LEU A 302 12.64 6.15 6.96
N VAL A 303 11.72 6.39 6.03
CA VAL A 303 10.41 6.98 6.32
C VAL A 303 9.55 5.96 7.07
N MET A 304 9.10 6.31 8.27
CA MET A 304 8.25 5.43 9.07
C MET A 304 6.79 5.60 8.68
N GLN A 305 6.12 4.50 8.32
CA GLN A 305 4.69 4.47 8.06
C GLN A 305 3.98 3.70 9.19
N ILE A 306 2.80 4.18 9.61
CA ILE A 306 1.95 3.48 10.58
C ILE A 306 0.54 3.33 9.98
N HIS A 307 0.06 2.09 9.86
CA HIS A 307 -1.25 1.69 9.36
C HIS A 307 -2.10 1.08 10.50
N PRO A 308 -2.75 1.88 11.33
CA PRO A 308 -3.49 1.40 12.49
C PRO A 308 -4.98 1.18 12.21
N GLY A 309 -5.65 0.50 13.13
CA GLY A 309 -7.10 0.47 13.21
C GLY A 309 -7.78 -0.64 12.42
N SER A 310 -7.05 -1.65 11.97
CA SER A 310 -7.66 -2.84 11.36
C SER A 310 -7.77 -3.98 12.38
N PHE A 311 -9.00 -4.33 12.76
CA PHE A 311 -9.26 -5.57 13.47
C PHE A 311 -9.21 -6.72 12.46
N ARG A 312 -8.06 -7.38 12.43
CA ARG A 312 -7.80 -8.46 11.48
C ARG A 312 -8.65 -9.69 11.78
N ASP A 313 -9.08 -10.37 10.72
CA ASP A 313 -9.74 -11.67 10.79
C ASP A 313 -10.98 -11.69 11.72
N HIS A 314 -11.82 -10.66 11.67
CA HIS A 314 -13.00 -10.50 12.52
C HIS A 314 -13.93 -11.71 12.48
N ASN A 315 -14.05 -12.40 11.34
CA ASN A 315 -14.83 -13.63 11.22
C ASN A 315 -13.95 -14.85 11.54
N ALA A 316 -14.05 -15.33 12.79
CA ALA A 316 -13.25 -16.46 13.28
C ALA A 316 -13.47 -17.77 12.50
N ALA A 317 -14.68 -18.02 11.99
CA ALA A 317 -14.96 -19.22 11.19
C ALA A 317 -14.27 -19.18 9.82
N ILE A 318 -14.30 -18.02 9.17
CA ILE A 318 -13.57 -17.79 7.91
C ILE A 318 -12.07 -17.95 8.13
N ARG A 319 -11.53 -17.30 9.17
CA ARG A 319 -10.12 -17.44 9.52
C ARG A 319 -9.70 -18.89 9.78
N ALA A 320 -10.48 -19.63 10.56
CA ALA A 320 -10.16 -21.02 10.90
C ALA A 320 -10.09 -21.91 9.65
N ARG A 321 -10.89 -21.60 8.62
CA ARG A 321 -11.00 -22.40 7.41
C ARG A 321 -10.09 -21.95 6.27
N PHE A 322 -10.01 -20.65 6.04
CA PHE A 322 -9.31 -20.07 4.88
C PHE A 322 -8.02 -19.31 5.22
N GLY A 323 -7.72 -19.16 6.50
CA GLY A 323 -6.56 -18.40 6.94
C GLY A 323 -6.84 -16.90 7.05
N THR A 324 -5.76 -16.13 7.02
CA THR A 324 -5.78 -14.66 7.13
C THR A 324 -5.96 -13.99 5.76
N ASP A 325 -6.26 -12.69 5.77
CA ASP A 325 -6.24 -11.83 4.56
C ASP A 325 -7.30 -12.17 3.50
N VAL A 326 -8.41 -12.74 3.94
CA VAL A 326 -9.52 -13.18 3.07
C VAL A 326 -10.74 -12.26 3.16
N GLY A 327 -10.52 -10.95 3.37
CA GLY A 327 -11.57 -9.93 3.36
C GLY A 327 -12.40 -9.85 4.64
N ALA A 328 -11.94 -10.45 5.74
CA ALA A 328 -12.62 -10.45 7.03
C ALA A 328 -12.16 -9.34 8.00
N ASP A 329 -11.40 -8.39 7.53
CA ASP A 329 -10.86 -7.29 8.34
C ASP A 329 -11.89 -6.16 8.46
N ILE A 330 -12.04 -5.60 9.67
CA ILE A 330 -13.02 -4.55 9.97
C ILE A 330 -12.32 -3.38 10.66
N PRO A 331 -12.58 -2.13 10.25
CA PRO A 331 -12.08 -0.95 10.94
C PRO A 331 -12.57 -0.84 12.38
N VAL A 332 -11.72 -0.32 13.27
CA VAL A 332 -12.09 0.05 14.64
C VAL A 332 -11.84 1.54 14.87
N ALA A 333 -12.53 2.10 15.86
CA ALA A 333 -12.27 3.46 16.33
C ALA A 333 -10.80 3.57 16.80
N THR A 334 -10.11 4.60 16.35
CA THR A 334 -8.68 4.78 16.58
C THR A 334 -8.43 6.14 17.23
N GLU A 335 -7.53 6.20 18.20
CA GLU A 335 -7.16 7.43 18.90
C GLU A 335 -5.67 7.73 18.65
N PHE A 336 -5.36 8.90 18.16
CA PHE A 336 -4.00 9.30 17.79
C PHE A 336 -3.39 10.32 18.76
N THR A 337 -4.19 11.25 19.30
CA THR A 337 -3.70 12.39 20.07
C THR A 337 -2.90 11.96 21.30
N ARG A 338 -3.40 11.01 22.07
CA ARG A 338 -2.71 10.49 23.26
C ARG A 338 -1.74 9.38 22.88
N ASN A 339 -2.14 8.53 21.96
CA ASN A 339 -1.37 7.35 21.56
C ASN A 339 -0.03 7.71 20.90
N LEU A 340 0.00 8.71 20.00
CA LEU A 340 1.24 9.17 19.37
C LEU A 340 2.03 10.19 20.19
N ARG A 341 1.50 10.64 21.35
CA ARG A 341 2.11 11.74 22.10
C ARG A 341 3.55 11.46 22.49
N ALA A 342 3.87 10.26 22.97
CA ALA A 342 5.23 9.92 23.37
C ALA A 342 6.22 9.98 22.20
N LEU A 343 5.81 9.42 21.05
CA LEU A 343 6.62 9.39 19.83
C LEU A 343 6.81 10.82 19.27
N LEU A 344 5.74 11.59 19.15
CA LEU A 344 5.81 12.94 18.58
C LEU A 344 6.57 13.92 19.47
N ASN A 345 6.48 13.78 20.81
CA ASN A 345 7.30 14.57 21.74
C ASN A 345 8.79 14.25 21.63
N ALA A 346 9.13 12.99 21.34
CA ALA A 346 10.53 12.59 21.22
C ALA A 346 11.14 12.93 19.85
N TYR A 347 10.38 12.74 18.78
CA TYR A 347 10.90 12.79 17.40
C TYR A 347 10.16 13.75 16.46
N GLY A 348 8.97 14.24 16.83
CA GLY A 348 8.10 15.01 15.93
C GLY A 348 8.68 16.32 15.43
N SER A 349 9.71 16.87 16.10
CA SER A 349 10.44 18.08 15.70
C SER A 349 11.86 17.79 15.17
N ASP A 350 12.30 16.52 15.10
CA ASP A 350 13.60 16.18 14.56
C ASP A 350 13.56 16.20 13.01
N PRO A 351 14.38 17.03 12.34
CA PRO A 351 14.35 17.17 10.88
C PRO A 351 14.81 15.91 10.13
N ARG A 352 15.45 14.96 10.81
CA ARG A 352 15.86 13.68 10.23
C ARG A 352 14.71 12.67 10.17
N PHE A 353 13.69 12.83 11.01
CA PHE A 353 12.56 11.91 11.12
C PHE A 353 11.44 12.28 10.17
N THR A 354 10.85 11.31 9.54
CA THR A 354 9.62 11.45 8.73
C THR A 354 8.66 10.35 9.10
N LEU A 355 7.44 10.74 9.52
CA LEU A 355 6.36 9.85 9.92
C LEU A 355 5.15 10.05 9.01
N VAL A 356 4.67 8.98 8.39
CA VAL A 356 3.41 8.96 7.64
C VAL A 356 2.38 8.18 8.45
N VAL A 357 1.25 8.80 8.76
CA VAL A 357 0.18 8.18 9.56
C VAL A 357 -1.07 8.01 8.73
N PHE A 358 -1.54 6.77 8.64
CA PHE A 358 -2.79 6.40 7.99
C PHE A 358 -3.91 6.21 9.02
N THR A 359 -5.15 6.12 8.59
CA THR A 359 -6.28 5.78 9.46
C THR A 359 -7.36 5.01 8.69
N LEU A 360 -8.08 4.15 9.40
CA LEU A 360 -9.36 3.56 8.97
C LEU A 360 -10.56 4.20 9.66
N ASP A 361 -10.33 5.26 10.44
CA ASP A 361 -11.36 6.02 11.15
C ASP A 361 -11.42 7.46 10.61
N GLU A 362 -12.34 7.72 9.67
CA GLU A 362 -12.50 9.05 9.05
C GLU A 362 -12.74 10.16 10.08
N SER A 363 -13.34 9.84 11.24
CA SER A 363 -13.63 10.83 12.28
C SER A 363 -12.37 11.45 12.88
N THR A 364 -11.21 10.82 12.70
CA THR A 364 -9.92 11.27 13.22
C THR A 364 -9.22 12.28 12.32
N TYR A 365 -9.59 12.39 11.04
CA TYR A 365 -8.93 13.29 10.10
C TYR A 365 -8.92 14.74 10.57
N SER A 366 -10.09 15.36 10.78
CA SER A 366 -10.19 16.76 11.22
C SER A 366 -9.93 16.93 12.72
N ARG A 367 -10.32 15.94 13.54
CA ARG A 367 -10.21 16.03 14.99
C ARG A 367 -8.79 15.87 15.51
N GLU A 368 -7.96 15.01 14.87
CA GLU A 368 -6.66 14.61 15.40
C GLU A 368 -5.52 14.74 14.38
N LEU A 369 -5.65 14.06 13.23
CA LEU A 369 -4.52 13.94 12.29
C LEU A 369 -4.16 15.27 11.64
N ALA A 370 -5.14 16.07 11.22
CA ALA A 370 -4.87 17.38 10.62
C ALA A 370 -4.24 18.36 11.62
N PRO A 371 -4.74 18.52 12.87
CA PRO A 371 -4.04 19.29 13.89
C PRO A 371 -2.64 18.79 14.23
N LEU A 372 -2.42 17.47 14.30
CA LEU A 372 -1.12 16.90 14.60
C LEU A 372 -0.12 17.16 13.47
N ALA A 373 -0.49 16.88 12.22
CA ALA A 373 0.37 17.14 11.07
C ALA A 373 0.60 18.64 10.81
N GLY A 374 -0.36 19.49 11.16
CA GLY A 374 -0.21 20.94 11.11
C GLY A 374 0.70 21.51 12.21
N HIS A 375 1.09 20.71 13.19
CA HIS A 375 1.95 21.13 14.29
C HIS A 375 3.34 20.49 14.28
N TYR A 376 3.43 19.17 14.01
CA TYR A 376 4.68 18.45 14.06
C TYR A 376 5.37 18.36 12.67
N PRO A 377 6.55 18.99 12.48
CA PRO A 377 7.23 19.02 11.17
C PRO A 377 7.54 17.65 10.57
N ALA A 378 7.77 16.64 11.42
CA ALA A 378 8.09 15.29 10.98
C ALA A 378 6.85 14.52 10.45
N MET A 379 5.62 14.95 10.79
CA MET A 379 4.40 14.17 10.51
C MET A 379 3.77 14.56 9.17
N ARG A 380 3.34 13.55 8.43
CA ARG A 380 2.50 13.66 7.22
C ARG A 380 1.27 12.79 7.37
N ILE A 381 0.14 13.25 6.84
CA ILE A 381 -1.06 12.43 6.76
C ILE A 381 -0.96 11.57 5.51
N GLY A 382 -1.10 10.24 5.67
CA GLY A 382 -1.23 9.31 4.56
C GLY A 382 -2.49 9.58 3.74
N PRO A 383 -2.55 9.21 2.44
CA PRO A 383 -3.76 9.36 1.63
C PRO A 383 -4.92 8.55 2.21
N ALA A 384 -6.12 8.82 1.67
CA ALA A 384 -7.30 8.01 1.98
C ALA A 384 -6.99 6.55 1.68
N TRP A 385 -7.06 5.73 2.73
CA TRP A 385 -6.63 4.34 2.72
C TRP A 385 -7.83 3.41 2.74
N TRP A 386 -7.62 2.15 2.56
CA TRP A 386 -8.56 1.03 2.61
C TRP A 386 -9.95 1.39 3.19
N PHE A 387 -11.03 1.04 2.52
CA PHE A 387 -12.43 1.48 2.73
C PHE A 387 -12.73 2.95 2.37
N PHE A 388 -11.75 3.86 2.35
CA PHE A 388 -11.90 5.27 1.99
C PHE A 388 -11.21 5.63 0.68
N ASP A 389 -10.48 4.72 0.06
CA ASP A 389 -9.85 4.83 -1.27
C ASP A 389 -10.89 4.84 -2.39
N SER A 390 -11.96 5.58 -2.18
CA SER A 390 -13.15 5.72 -3.03
C SER A 390 -13.35 7.19 -3.39
N ILE A 391 -14.20 7.45 -4.38
CA ILE A 391 -14.49 8.81 -4.87
C ILE A 391 -14.94 9.71 -3.73
N GLU A 392 -15.96 9.27 -2.98
CA GLU A 392 -16.52 10.05 -1.88
C GLU A 392 -15.60 10.05 -0.65
N GLY A 393 -14.91 8.94 -0.36
CA GLY A 393 -13.95 8.86 0.74
C GLY A 393 -12.76 9.79 0.53
N MET A 394 -12.17 9.81 -0.65
CA MET A 394 -11.08 10.75 -0.99
C MET A 394 -11.56 12.21 -1.00
N THR A 395 -12.79 12.48 -1.44
CA THR A 395 -13.37 13.83 -1.39
C THR A 395 -13.51 14.30 0.06
N ARG A 396 -14.11 13.47 0.94
CA ARG A 396 -14.21 13.79 2.38
C ARG A 396 -12.84 13.93 3.05
N TYR A 397 -11.88 13.09 2.68
CA TYR A 397 -10.51 13.22 3.15
C TYR A 397 -9.96 14.63 2.89
N ARG A 398 -10.04 15.13 1.64
CA ARG A 398 -9.60 16.49 1.31
C ARG A 398 -10.37 17.56 2.08
N GLU A 399 -11.68 17.43 2.21
CA GLU A 399 -12.52 18.37 2.97
C GLU A 399 -12.16 18.41 4.46
N LEU A 400 -11.83 17.26 5.08
CA LEU A 400 -11.56 17.14 6.49
C LEU A 400 -10.14 17.58 6.90
N ILE A 401 -9.17 17.56 6.00
CA ILE A 401 -7.77 17.83 6.36
C ILE A 401 -7.27 19.19 5.87
N THR A 402 -7.75 19.68 4.70
CA THR A 402 -7.10 20.79 4.00
C THR A 402 -7.15 22.09 4.80
N GLU A 403 -8.25 22.41 5.47
CA GLU A 403 -8.40 23.67 6.22
C GLU A 403 -7.45 23.77 7.43
N THR A 404 -6.97 22.65 7.96
CA THR A 404 -6.10 22.64 9.16
C THR A 404 -4.66 22.24 8.81
N ALA A 405 -4.46 21.21 7.96
CA ALA A 405 -3.14 20.72 7.60
C ALA A 405 -2.61 21.31 6.29
N GLY A 406 -3.49 21.83 5.42
CA GLY A 406 -3.13 22.22 4.06
C GLY A 406 -2.77 20.99 3.20
N PHE A 407 -2.27 21.24 2.00
CA PHE A 407 -1.90 20.17 1.05
C PHE A 407 -0.52 19.56 1.39
N TYR A 408 0.43 20.37 1.83
CA TYR A 408 1.83 19.99 1.98
C TYR A 408 2.16 19.18 3.24
N ASN A 409 1.23 19.07 4.18
CA ASN A 409 1.35 18.17 5.32
C ASN A 409 0.72 16.79 5.05
N THR A 410 0.49 16.45 3.78
CA THR A 410 0.09 15.12 3.32
C THR A 410 1.25 14.41 2.61
N ALA A 411 1.19 13.08 2.53
CA ALA A 411 2.22 12.26 1.91
C ALA A 411 2.08 12.12 0.37
N GLY A 412 1.16 12.84 -0.25
CA GLY A 412 0.79 12.60 -1.64
C GLY A 412 -0.16 11.42 -1.78
N PHE A 413 -0.18 10.76 -2.93
CA PHE A 413 -0.99 9.58 -3.19
C PHE A 413 -0.14 8.31 -3.21
N ASN A 414 -0.68 7.22 -2.72
CA ASN A 414 -0.26 5.85 -3.00
C ASN A 414 -1.48 5.00 -3.39
N ASP A 415 -1.25 3.97 -4.17
CA ASP A 415 -2.31 3.08 -4.62
C ASP A 415 -2.62 1.96 -3.60
N ASP A 416 -1.68 1.63 -2.73
CA ASP A 416 -1.74 0.60 -1.68
C ASP A 416 -2.50 -0.66 -2.14
N THR A 417 -2.07 -1.22 -3.26
CA THR A 417 -2.75 -2.35 -3.88
C THR A 417 -1.86 -3.57 -4.04
N ARG A 418 -2.47 -4.75 -3.98
CA ARG A 418 -1.88 -6.02 -4.44
C ARG A 418 -2.30 -6.37 -5.88
N ALA A 419 -3.34 -5.70 -6.39
CA ALA A 419 -3.85 -5.91 -7.74
C ALA A 419 -3.08 -5.02 -8.73
N PHE A 420 -2.01 -5.54 -9.31
CA PHE A 420 -1.10 -4.80 -10.20
C PHE A 420 -1.81 -4.03 -11.32
N LEU A 421 -2.84 -4.62 -11.93
CA LEU A 421 -3.60 -3.99 -13.02
C LEU A 421 -4.43 -2.79 -12.56
N SER A 422 -4.78 -2.70 -11.27
CA SER A 422 -5.58 -1.61 -10.72
C SER A 422 -4.79 -0.32 -10.50
N ILE A 423 -3.45 -0.36 -10.51
CA ILE A 423 -2.59 0.80 -10.25
C ILE A 423 -3.00 2.01 -11.10
N PRO A 424 -3.04 1.93 -12.45
CA PRO A 424 -3.40 3.10 -13.27
C PRO A 424 -4.84 3.58 -13.01
N ALA A 425 -5.77 2.68 -12.69
CA ALA A 425 -7.14 3.02 -12.37
C ALA A 425 -7.26 3.82 -11.06
N ARG A 426 -6.49 3.43 -10.04
CA ARG A 426 -6.44 4.09 -8.73
C ARG A 426 -5.81 5.48 -8.85
N HIS A 427 -4.72 5.63 -9.58
CA HIS A 427 -4.10 6.92 -9.87
C HIS A 427 -5.00 7.85 -10.70
N ASP A 428 -5.69 7.34 -11.75
CA ASP A 428 -6.66 8.10 -12.51
C ASP A 428 -7.79 8.63 -11.62
N LEU A 429 -8.32 7.79 -10.75
CA LEU A 429 -9.38 8.16 -9.81
C LEU A 429 -8.91 9.24 -8.84
N SER A 430 -7.74 9.07 -8.22
CA SER A 430 -7.18 10.06 -7.29
C SER A 430 -6.94 11.41 -7.95
N ARG A 431 -6.31 11.44 -9.14
CA ARG A 431 -6.08 12.66 -9.91
C ARG A 431 -7.37 13.40 -10.26
N ARG A 432 -8.44 12.66 -10.58
CA ARG A 432 -9.76 13.24 -10.86
C ARG A 432 -10.42 13.81 -9.62
N VAL A 433 -10.35 13.11 -8.49
CA VAL A 433 -10.91 13.60 -7.22
C VAL A 433 -10.19 14.86 -6.79
N ASP A 434 -8.85 14.88 -6.83
CA ASP A 434 -8.04 16.05 -6.47
C ASP A 434 -8.32 17.24 -7.42
N ALA A 435 -8.38 17.00 -8.71
CA ALA A 435 -8.73 18.03 -9.70
C ALA A 435 -10.14 18.61 -9.46
N ASN A 436 -11.09 17.76 -9.12
CA ASN A 436 -12.46 18.20 -8.81
C ASN A 436 -12.54 18.97 -7.50
N PHE A 437 -11.81 18.54 -6.48
CA PHE A 437 -11.73 19.25 -5.19
C PHE A 437 -11.12 20.65 -5.38
N LEU A 438 -9.99 20.75 -6.05
CA LEU A 438 -9.32 22.03 -6.34
C LEU A 438 -10.18 22.94 -7.19
N ALA A 439 -10.89 22.39 -8.20
CA ALA A 439 -11.82 23.17 -9.03
C ALA A 439 -12.96 23.79 -8.22
N ARG A 440 -13.45 23.08 -7.18
CA ARG A 440 -14.47 23.63 -6.26
C ARG A 440 -13.90 24.78 -5.42
N LEU A 441 -12.64 24.72 -4.98
CA LEU A 441 -11.99 25.81 -4.27
C LEU A 441 -11.81 27.05 -5.17
N VAL A 442 -11.38 26.85 -6.41
CA VAL A 442 -11.26 27.93 -7.42
C VAL A 442 -12.62 28.57 -7.69
N ALA A 443 -13.65 27.76 -7.95
CA ALA A 443 -15.00 28.27 -8.24
C ALA A 443 -15.62 29.04 -7.07
N ARG A 444 -15.16 28.80 -5.84
CA ARG A 444 -15.54 29.53 -4.63
C ARG A 444 -14.61 30.70 -4.29
N HIS A 445 -13.62 31.00 -5.14
CA HIS A 445 -12.60 32.03 -4.91
C HIS A 445 -11.82 31.87 -3.61
N GLN A 446 -11.59 30.62 -3.19
CA GLN A 446 -10.76 30.29 -2.02
C GLN A 446 -9.27 30.22 -2.39
N ILE A 447 -8.96 29.81 -3.64
CA ILE A 447 -7.63 29.82 -4.23
C ILE A 447 -7.72 30.29 -5.68
N GLU A 448 -6.61 30.76 -6.25
CA GLU A 448 -6.52 31.09 -7.67
C GLU A 448 -6.32 29.81 -8.52
N GLU A 449 -6.71 29.87 -9.80
CA GLU A 449 -6.52 28.72 -10.72
C GLU A 449 -5.03 28.38 -10.93
N GLU A 450 -4.15 29.36 -10.84
CA GLU A 450 -2.71 29.17 -10.92
C GLU A 450 -2.18 28.37 -9.73
N ASP A 451 -2.63 28.68 -8.52
CA ASP A 451 -2.30 27.90 -7.31
C ASP A 451 -2.81 26.47 -7.41
N ALA A 452 -4.06 26.27 -7.92
CA ALA A 452 -4.62 24.95 -8.13
C ALA A 452 -3.78 24.11 -9.11
N ARG A 453 -3.20 24.74 -10.16
CA ARG A 453 -2.31 24.07 -11.11
C ARG A 453 -1.00 23.61 -10.46
N LEU A 454 -0.43 24.41 -9.58
CA LEU A 454 0.77 24.02 -8.82
C LEU A 454 0.43 22.84 -7.87
N VAL A 455 -0.64 22.98 -7.10
CA VAL A 455 -1.04 21.97 -6.11
C VAL A 455 -1.37 20.63 -6.76
N ILE A 456 -2.07 20.61 -7.93
CA ILE A 456 -2.43 19.32 -8.56
C ILE A 456 -1.18 18.55 -9.03
N HIS A 457 -0.11 19.22 -9.45
CA HIS A 457 1.16 18.58 -9.78
C HIS A 457 1.81 17.97 -8.52
N GLU A 458 1.87 18.74 -7.43
CA GLU A 458 2.41 18.25 -6.15
C GLU A 458 1.66 17.01 -5.66
N LEU A 459 0.33 17.04 -5.66
CA LEU A 459 -0.52 15.92 -5.23
C LEU A 459 -0.39 14.69 -6.14
N SER A 460 -0.10 14.89 -7.43
CA SER A 460 -0.05 13.80 -8.42
C SER A 460 1.26 12.99 -8.41
N GLY A 461 2.30 13.44 -7.68
CA GLY A 461 3.56 12.71 -7.61
C GLY A 461 4.65 13.37 -6.76
N ASP A 462 4.82 14.69 -6.81
CA ASP A 462 5.98 15.35 -6.18
C ASP A 462 5.99 15.25 -4.66
N LEU A 463 4.82 15.34 -4.01
CA LEU A 463 4.72 15.13 -2.56
C LEU A 463 5.09 13.70 -2.17
N ALA A 464 4.70 12.70 -2.96
CA ALA A 464 5.07 11.32 -2.72
C ALA A 464 6.59 11.12 -2.86
N ARG A 465 7.21 11.66 -3.94
CA ARG A 465 8.67 11.59 -4.12
C ARG A 465 9.40 12.22 -2.94
N LYS A 466 9.02 13.44 -2.56
CA LYS A 466 9.66 14.18 -1.45
C LYS A 466 9.47 13.46 -0.11
N THR A 467 8.24 13.04 0.20
CA THR A 467 7.93 12.39 1.48
C THR A 467 8.67 11.08 1.64
N TYR A 468 8.68 10.24 0.59
CA TYR A 468 9.31 8.93 0.62
C TYR A 468 10.79 8.94 0.17
N LYS A 469 11.38 10.12 -0.02
CA LYS A 469 12.80 10.31 -0.37
C LYS A 469 13.21 9.54 -1.64
N LEU A 470 12.31 9.47 -2.61
CA LEU A 470 12.52 8.69 -3.81
C LEU A 470 13.49 9.34 -4.80
N ASP A 471 13.68 10.68 -4.74
CA ASP A 471 14.62 11.42 -5.60
C ASP A 471 16.11 11.16 -5.24
N VAL A 472 16.40 10.82 -4.00
CA VAL A 472 17.78 10.68 -3.49
C VAL A 472 18.50 9.45 -4.07
N MET A 473 17.76 8.45 -4.55
CA MET A 473 18.34 7.19 -5.05
C MET A 473 18.95 7.28 -6.45
N ASP A 474 18.55 8.26 -7.29
CA ASP A 474 19.10 8.40 -8.64
C ASP A 474 20.56 8.88 -8.65
N VAL A 475 21.02 9.53 -7.58
CA VAL A 475 22.40 10.01 -7.44
C VAL A 475 23.38 8.87 -7.13
N ALA A 476 22.94 7.84 -6.42
CA ALA A 476 23.79 6.69 -6.08
C ALA A 476 23.96 5.69 -7.23
N ALA A 477 22.95 5.57 -8.11
CA ALA A 477 22.99 4.70 -9.28
C ALA A 477 23.88 5.26 -10.43
N SER A 478 24.24 6.54 -10.39
CA SER A 478 25.01 7.24 -11.43
C SER A 478 26.53 7.29 -11.17
N LEU A 479 27.05 6.69 -10.09
CA LEU A 479 28.49 6.62 -9.88
C LEU A 479 29.08 5.51 -10.76
N PRO A 480 30.04 5.81 -11.65
CA PRO A 480 30.66 4.80 -12.46
C PRO A 480 31.45 3.84 -11.57
N GLN A 481 31.18 2.55 -11.71
CA GLN A 481 32.02 1.50 -11.11
C GLN A 481 33.46 1.73 -11.58
N GLY A 482 34.33 2.01 -10.62
CA GLY A 482 35.74 2.31 -10.88
C GLY A 482 36.37 1.22 -11.76
N SER A 483 36.91 1.63 -12.88
CA SER A 483 37.76 0.80 -13.73
C SER A 483 38.92 0.27 -12.88
N ALA A 484 38.99 -1.05 -12.71
CA ALA A 484 40.18 -1.70 -12.21
C ALA A 484 41.35 -1.35 -13.12
N ALA A 485 42.29 -0.57 -12.62
CA ALA A 485 43.55 -0.30 -13.31
C ALA A 485 44.33 -1.62 -13.39
N GLU A 486 44.45 -2.15 -14.59
CA GLU A 486 45.47 -3.16 -14.92
C GLU A 486 46.84 -2.52 -14.70
N SER A 487 47.56 -3.00 -13.72
CA SER A 487 49.01 -2.70 -13.54
C SER A 487 49.78 -3.64 -14.44
N GLU A 488 50.17 -3.16 -15.62
CA GLU A 488 51.32 -3.70 -16.35
C GLU A 488 52.59 -3.28 -15.63
N HIS A 489 53.43 -4.23 -15.28
CA HIS A 489 54.84 -4.05 -14.95
C HIS A 489 55.70 -4.52 -16.13
N PRO A 490 56.81 -3.82 -16.42
CA PRO A 490 57.75 -4.16 -17.46
C PRO A 490 58.63 -5.36 -17.16
#